data_7865ae64f54d33fe0050d3c5f4ccd703
#
_entry.id   7865ae64f54d33fe0050d3c5f4ccd703
#
_cell.length_a   1.000
_cell.length_b   1.000
_cell.length_c   1.000
_cell.angle_alpha   90.00
_cell.angle_beta   90.00
_cell.angle_gamma   90.00
#
_symmetry.space_group_name_H-M   'P 1'
#
loop_
_entity.id
_entity.type
_entity.pdbx_description
1 polymer ?
#
loop_
_entity_poly.entity_id
_entity_poly.type
_entity_poly.pdbx_seq_one_letter_code
_entity_poly.pdbx_strand_id
1 'polypeptide(L)'
;MCIRDRKSEVELDLTLARGLNYYTGAIFEVKALDVQIGSISGGGRYDNLTGVFGMDGMSGVGISFGADRIFDVLNQLDLYPKEAVNGTELLFVNFGDKEAAYCLPILTKVREAGVRAEIYPDASKMKKQMGYANDKQIPFVAIVGENEMNEGKLTLKNMTTGEQSLVTPDELLAVVKA
;
A
#
# COMPACT_ATOMS: atom_id res chain seq x y z
N MET A 1 -31.65 -7.77 -11.72
CA MET A 1 -30.30 -7.97 -11.16
C MET A 1 -29.74 -9.21 -11.79
N CYS A 2 -28.71 -9.09 -12.63
CA CYS A 2 -28.10 -10.25 -13.30
C CYS A 2 -27.31 -11.09 -12.29
N ILE A 3 -27.84 -12.26 -11.94
CA ILE A 3 -27.18 -13.24 -11.09
C ILE A 3 -26.04 -13.96 -11.85
N ARG A 4 -25.97 -13.77 -13.18
CA ARG A 4 -25.05 -14.50 -14.08
C ARG A 4 -23.55 -14.16 -13.89
N ASP A 5 -23.24 -13.03 -13.32
CA ASP A 5 -21.85 -12.54 -13.27
C ASP A 5 -21.17 -12.82 -11.92
N ARG A 6 -21.87 -13.52 -11.00
CA ARG A 6 -21.33 -13.86 -9.69
C ARG A 6 -20.57 -15.18 -9.74
N LYS A 7 -19.38 -15.13 -9.17
CA LYS A 7 -18.57 -16.33 -8.89
C LYS A 7 -18.76 -16.82 -7.45
N SER A 8 -19.28 -15.95 -6.56
CA SER A 8 -19.49 -16.25 -5.13
C SER A 8 -20.85 -16.93 -4.92
N GLU A 9 -20.89 -17.85 -3.98
CA GLU A 9 -22.13 -18.47 -3.52
C GLU A 9 -23.01 -17.46 -2.78
N VAL A 10 -24.33 -17.65 -2.89
CA VAL A 10 -25.31 -16.86 -2.14
C VAL A 10 -26.31 -17.79 -1.53
N GLU A 11 -26.36 -17.76 -0.21
CA GLU A 11 -27.30 -18.52 0.60
C GLU A 11 -28.40 -17.60 1.15
N LEU A 12 -29.63 -18.08 1.20
CA LEU A 12 -30.72 -17.42 1.89
C LEU A 12 -30.78 -17.96 3.34
N ASP A 13 -30.41 -17.12 4.28
CA ASP A 13 -30.44 -17.44 5.70
C ASP A 13 -31.52 -16.61 6.41
N LEU A 14 -32.60 -17.26 6.83
CA LEU A 14 -33.71 -16.61 7.55
C LEU A 14 -33.37 -16.38 9.03
N THR A 15 -32.27 -16.89 9.52
CA THR A 15 -31.79 -16.70 10.89
C THR A 15 -30.79 -15.58 11.04
N LEU A 16 -30.33 -15.01 9.92
CA LEU A 16 -29.34 -13.93 9.92
C LEU A 16 -29.89 -12.71 10.65
N ALA A 17 -29.23 -12.32 11.73
CA ALA A 17 -29.55 -11.13 12.50
C ALA A 17 -28.32 -10.22 12.62
N ARG A 18 -28.54 -8.92 12.48
CA ARG A 18 -27.52 -7.88 12.71
C ARG A 18 -27.96 -7.00 13.87
N GLY A 19 -26.98 -6.58 14.67
CA GLY A 19 -27.21 -5.83 15.91
C GLY A 19 -27.65 -4.37 15.74
N LEU A 20 -28.04 -3.93 14.54
CA LEU A 20 -28.41 -2.55 14.25
C LEU A 20 -29.90 -2.46 13.89
N ASN A 21 -30.64 -1.64 14.61
CA ASN A 21 -32.09 -1.56 14.54
C ASN A 21 -32.63 -0.70 13.39
N TYR A 22 -31.79 -0.15 12.53
CA TYR A 22 -32.21 0.72 11.43
C TYR A 22 -32.48 -0.02 10.11
N TYR A 23 -32.18 -1.29 10.01
CA TYR A 23 -32.51 -2.08 8.83
C TYR A 23 -34.00 -2.39 8.77
N THR A 24 -34.62 -2.12 7.63
CA THR A 24 -36.06 -2.27 7.39
C THR A 24 -36.37 -3.28 6.31
N GLY A 25 -35.37 -3.92 5.72
CA GLY A 25 -35.51 -4.89 4.64
C GLY A 25 -34.41 -5.93 4.66
N ALA A 26 -34.02 -6.37 3.49
CA ALA A 26 -32.97 -7.38 3.35
C ALA A 26 -31.67 -6.92 4.02
N ILE A 27 -31.06 -7.83 4.77
CA ILE A 27 -29.72 -7.70 5.33
C ILE A 27 -28.82 -8.74 4.68
N PHE A 28 -27.52 -8.49 4.65
CA PHE A 28 -26.54 -9.42 4.08
C PHE A 28 -25.24 -9.39 4.87
N GLU A 29 -24.56 -10.52 4.81
CA GLU A 29 -23.21 -10.70 5.32
C GLU A 29 -22.33 -11.37 4.27
N VAL A 30 -21.04 -11.03 4.32
CA VAL A 30 -20.00 -11.68 3.51
C VAL A 30 -19.06 -12.40 4.46
N LYS A 31 -18.86 -13.69 4.22
CA LYS A 31 -17.95 -14.54 4.99
C LYS A 31 -16.85 -15.07 4.08
N ALA A 32 -15.62 -15.16 4.61
CA ALA A 32 -14.57 -15.94 3.98
C ALA A 32 -14.81 -17.42 4.28
N LEU A 33 -14.80 -18.28 3.27
CA LEU A 33 -15.10 -19.71 3.46
C LEU A 33 -13.86 -20.50 3.88
N ASP A 34 -12.68 -20.07 3.46
CA ASP A 34 -11.43 -20.78 3.66
C ASP A 34 -10.70 -20.41 4.97
N VAL A 35 -11.28 -19.50 5.76
CA VAL A 35 -10.71 -19.02 7.03
C VAL A 35 -11.79 -18.95 8.08
N GLN A 36 -11.50 -19.46 9.27
CA GLN A 36 -12.41 -19.34 10.42
C GLN A 36 -12.35 -17.93 11.03
N ILE A 37 -13.00 -16.98 10.36
CA ILE A 37 -13.15 -15.60 10.81
C ILE A 37 -14.61 -15.19 10.72
N GLY A 38 -15.02 -14.23 11.51
CA GLY A 38 -16.38 -13.69 11.42
C GLY A 38 -16.62 -12.98 10.08
N SER A 39 -17.82 -12.45 9.90
CA SER A 39 -18.22 -11.68 8.71
C SER A 39 -17.20 -10.58 8.39
N ILE A 40 -16.70 -10.54 7.17
CA ILE A 40 -15.72 -9.55 6.67
C ILE A 40 -16.39 -8.31 6.09
N SER A 41 -17.67 -8.40 5.75
CA SER A 41 -18.47 -7.28 5.29
C SER A 41 -19.94 -7.54 5.60
N GLY A 42 -20.73 -6.51 5.61
CA GLY A 42 -22.15 -6.65 5.75
C GLY A 42 -22.90 -5.35 5.67
N GLY A 43 -24.20 -5.46 5.47
CA GLY A 43 -25.06 -4.31 5.26
C GLY A 43 -26.53 -4.68 5.18
N GLY A 44 -27.31 -3.77 4.66
CA GLY A 44 -28.73 -3.99 4.46
C GLY A 44 -29.46 -2.75 3.97
N ARG A 45 -30.75 -2.93 3.71
CA ARG A 45 -31.65 -1.89 3.31
C ARG A 45 -32.20 -1.14 4.54
N TYR A 46 -32.32 0.14 4.44
CA TYR A 46 -32.97 1.01 5.41
C TYR A 46 -33.85 2.06 4.70
N ASP A 47 -35.06 2.28 5.24
CA ASP A 47 -36.01 3.21 4.64
C ASP A 47 -36.13 4.52 5.45
N ASN A 48 -35.77 4.52 6.73
CA ASN A 48 -36.00 5.64 7.64
C ASN A 48 -34.71 6.36 8.07
N LEU A 49 -33.54 5.75 7.90
CA LEU A 49 -32.27 6.32 8.35
C LEU A 49 -31.93 7.64 7.64
N THR A 50 -32.27 7.76 6.38
CA THR A 50 -32.03 8.96 5.56
C THR A 50 -32.82 10.18 6.08
N GLY A 51 -33.99 9.98 6.68
CA GLY A 51 -34.77 11.04 7.33
C GLY A 51 -34.05 11.72 8.49
N VAL A 52 -33.19 10.96 9.22
CA VAL A 52 -32.34 11.51 10.30
C VAL A 52 -31.36 12.56 9.74
N PHE A 53 -31.00 12.45 8.46
CA PHE A 53 -30.11 13.37 7.75
C PHE A 53 -30.86 14.36 6.86
N GLY A 54 -32.19 14.53 7.08
CA GLY A 54 -33.03 15.51 6.36
C GLY A 54 -33.48 15.06 4.97
N MET A 55 -33.44 13.78 4.66
CA MET A 55 -33.89 13.20 3.38
C MET A 55 -35.07 12.26 3.62
N ASP A 56 -36.22 12.83 4.02
CA ASP A 56 -37.43 12.06 4.29
C ASP A 56 -37.95 11.35 3.03
N GLY A 57 -38.47 10.12 3.23
CA GLY A 57 -39.06 9.33 2.14
C GLY A 57 -38.07 8.71 1.15
N MET A 58 -36.79 8.82 1.42
CA MET A 58 -35.74 8.17 0.62
C MET A 58 -35.28 6.87 1.28
N SER A 59 -35.38 5.76 0.57
CA SER A 59 -34.77 4.50 1.02
C SER A 59 -33.29 4.45 0.62
N GLY A 60 -32.51 3.70 1.40
CA GLY A 60 -31.10 3.51 1.14
C GLY A 60 -30.66 2.05 1.36
N VAL A 61 -29.49 1.76 0.89
CA VAL A 61 -28.75 0.53 1.20
C VAL A 61 -27.33 0.91 1.58
N GLY A 62 -26.82 0.31 2.63
CA GLY A 62 -25.46 0.53 3.08
C GLY A 62 -24.67 -0.77 3.18
N ILE A 63 -23.37 -0.65 3.02
CA ILE A 63 -22.43 -1.73 3.22
C ILE A 63 -21.23 -1.22 4.02
N SER A 64 -20.74 -2.04 4.94
CA SER A 64 -19.52 -1.80 5.69
C SER A 64 -18.50 -2.91 5.44
N PHE A 65 -17.23 -2.56 5.46
CA PHE A 65 -16.12 -3.50 5.31
C PHE A 65 -15.34 -3.58 6.62
N GLY A 66 -15.08 -4.80 7.09
CA GLY A 66 -14.20 -5.05 8.22
C GLY A 66 -12.74 -5.07 7.77
N ALA A 67 -12.10 -3.91 7.74
CA ALA A 67 -10.73 -3.78 7.25
C ALA A 67 -9.75 -4.73 7.92
N ASP A 68 -9.80 -4.84 9.25
CA ASP A 68 -8.93 -5.73 10.03
C ASP A 68 -9.16 -7.19 9.67
N ARG A 69 -10.43 -7.62 9.53
CA ARG A 69 -10.76 -9.00 9.16
C ARG A 69 -10.36 -9.34 7.73
N ILE A 70 -10.54 -8.39 6.80
CA ILE A 70 -10.07 -8.56 5.41
C ILE A 70 -8.54 -8.68 5.40
N PHE A 71 -7.84 -7.85 6.17
CA PHE A 71 -6.38 -7.93 6.32
C PHE A 71 -5.95 -9.31 6.85
N ASP A 72 -6.60 -9.81 7.89
CA ASP A 72 -6.30 -11.13 8.47
C ASP A 72 -6.52 -12.26 7.47
N VAL A 73 -7.62 -12.23 6.70
CA VAL A 73 -7.91 -13.22 5.65
C VAL A 73 -6.85 -13.18 4.57
N LEU A 74 -6.48 -12.00 4.09
CA LEU A 74 -5.45 -11.84 3.04
C LEU A 74 -4.09 -12.35 3.50
N ASN A 75 -3.72 -12.12 4.77
CA ASN A 75 -2.49 -12.64 5.35
C ASN A 75 -2.51 -14.17 5.51
N GLN A 76 -3.60 -14.73 6.04
CA GLN A 76 -3.70 -16.18 6.29
C GLN A 76 -3.68 -17.00 4.99
N LEU A 77 -4.23 -16.45 3.91
CA LEU A 77 -4.34 -17.11 2.62
C LEU A 77 -3.26 -16.68 1.61
N ASP A 78 -2.33 -15.79 2.01
CA ASP A 78 -1.27 -15.23 1.14
C ASP A 78 -1.84 -14.65 -0.18
N LEU A 79 -2.95 -13.90 -0.06
CA LEU A 79 -3.69 -13.36 -1.20
C LEU A 79 -3.34 -11.92 -1.56
N TYR A 80 -2.36 -11.32 -0.90
CA TYR A 80 -1.89 -10.00 -1.30
C TYR A 80 -1.30 -10.04 -2.70
N PRO A 81 -1.70 -9.11 -3.60
CA PRO A 81 -1.02 -8.96 -4.87
C PRO A 81 0.47 -8.72 -4.64
N LYS A 82 1.32 -9.41 -5.38
CA LYS A 82 2.79 -9.25 -5.26
C LYS A 82 3.20 -7.79 -5.42
N GLU A 83 2.51 -7.05 -6.29
CA GLU A 83 2.73 -5.63 -6.53
C GLU A 83 2.39 -4.75 -5.31
N ALA A 84 1.44 -5.17 -4.48
CA ALA A 84 1.08 -4.44 -3.25
C ALA A 84 2.04 -4.70 -2.10
N VAL A 85 2.72 -5.84 -2.10
CA VAL A 85 3.72 -6.22 -1.09
C VAL A 85 5.11 -5.68 -1.43
N ASN A 86 5.34 -5.33 -2.68
CA ASN A 86 6.60 -4.75 -3.12
C ASN A 86 6.81 -3.37 -2.46
N GLY A 87 7.72 -3.33 -1.50
CA GLY A 87 8.14 -2.13 -0.80
C GLY A 87 8.94 -1.16 -1.69
N THR A 88 9.61 -0.21 -1.06
CA THR A 88 10.55 0.70 -1.72
C THR A 88 11.67 -0.08 -2.40
N GLU A 89 11.99 0.28 -3.64
CA GLU A 89 13.05 -0.36 -4.44
C GLU A 89 14.37 0.39 -4.33
N LEU A 90 14.31 1.70 -4.09
CA LEU A 90 15.48 2.56 -4.02
C LEU A 90 15.32 3.57 -2.89
N LEU A 91 16.29 3.61 -1.98
CA LEU A 91 16.41 4.61 -0.94
C LEU A 91 17.52 5.59 -1.26
N PHE A 92 17.22 6.89 -1.28
CA PHE A 92 18.23 7.93 -1.27
C PHE A 92 18.63 8.27 0.17
N VAL A 93 19.93 8.26 0.44
CA VAL A 93 20.48 8.67 1.75
C VAL A 93 20.38 10.18 1.89
N ASN A 94 20.01 10.63 3.09
CA ASN A 94 19.94 12.04 3.45
C ASN A 94 21.04 12.40 4.45
N PHE A 95 22.02 13.16 4.03
CA PHE A 95 23.08 13.68 4.90
C PHE A 95 22.81 15.10 5.38
N GLY A 96 21.92 15.83 4.71
CA GLY A 96 21.57 17.21 5.01
C GLY A 96 20.74 17.86 3.92
N ASP A 97 20.39 19.11 4.13
CA ASP A 97 19.49 19.86 3.23
C ASP A 97 20.06 20.02 1.82
N LYS A 98 21.37 20.14 1.68
CA LYS A 98 22.04 20.29 0.37
C LYS A 98 21.94 19.01 -0.44
N GLU A 99 22.28 17.87 0.16
CA GLU A 99 22.24 16.56 -0.47
C GLU A 99 20.81 16.17 -0.78
N ALA A 100 19.88 16.45 0.15
CA ALA A 100 18.45 16.22 -0.08
C ALA A 100 17.92 17.03 -1.27
N ALA A 101 18.23 18.33 -1.32
CA ALA A 101 17.81 19.19 -2.44
C ALA A 101 18.37 18.72 -3.78
N TYR A 102 19.60 18.23 -3.82
CA TYR A 102 20.20 17.63 -5.01
C TYR A 102 19.51 16.33 -5.43
N CYS A 103 19.14 15.49 -4.47
CA CYS A 103 18.48 14.21 -4.74
C CYS A 103 17.03 14.34 -5.21
N LEU A 104 16.29 15.38 -4.81
CA LEU A 104 14.85 15.52 -5.13
C LEU A 104 14.52 15.49 -6.62
N PRO A 105 15.22 16.22 -7.52
CA PRO A 105 14.96 16.12 -8.97
C PRO A 105 15.24 14.73 -9.54
N ILE A 106 16.26 14.04 -9.01
CA ILE A 106 16.61 12.68 -9.43
C ILE A 106 15.51 11.71 -8.95
N LEU A 107 15.08 11.84 -7.70
CA LEU A 107 13.99 11.07 -7.12
C LEU A 107 12.69 11.22 -7.92
N THR A 108 12.38 12.44 -8.36
CA THR A 108 11.20 12.71 -9.21
C THR A 108 11.27 11.93 -10.50
N LYS A 109 12.39 12.03 -11.24
CA LYS A 109 12.60 11.26 -12.48
C LYS A 109 12.50 9.75 -12.28
N VAL A 110 13.07 9.25 -11.20
CA VAL A 110 13.03 7.83 -10.84
C VAL A 110 11.60 7.36 -10.62
N ARG A 111 10.79 8.14 -9.90
CA ARG A 111 9.37 7.86 -9.65
C ARG A 111 8.53 7.96 -10.92
N GLU A 112 8.75 8.95 -11.75
CA GLU A 112 8.09 9.09 -13.07
C GLU A 112 8.40 7.91 -13.99
N ALA A 113 9.56 7.31 -13.83
CA ALA A 113 9.94 6.10 -14.54
C ALA A 113 9.31 4.82 -13.95
N GLY A 114 8.50 4.91 -12.88
CA GLY A 114 7.76 3.80 -12.28
C GLY A 114 8.53 3.04 -11.20
N VAL A 115 9.70 3.53 -10.76
CA VAL A 115 10.46 2.92 -9.65
C VAL A 115 9.95 3.47 -8.31
N ARG A 116 9.65 2.61 -7.36
CA ARG A 116 9.25 2.99 -6.01
C ARG A 116 10.46 3.43 -5.21
N ALA A 117 10.68 4.73 -5.16
CA ALA A 117 11.84 5.32 -4.51
C ALA A 117 11.43 6.30 -3.41
N GLU A 118 12.25 6.40 -2.39
CA GLU A 118 12.09 7.36 -1.30
C GLU A 118 13.44 7.98 -0.91
N ILE A 119 13.39 9.13 -0.27
CA ILE A 119 14.54 9.73 0.40
C ILE A 119 14.35 9.57 1.90
N TYR A 120 15.42 9.26 2.63
CA TYR A 120 15.32 9.15 4.08
C TYR A 120 14.88 10.51 4.68
N PRO A 121 13.85 10.54 5.56
CA PRO A 121 13.18 11.80 5.92
C PRO A 121 14.07 12.80 6.65
N ASP A 122 14.99 12.32 7.49
CA ASP A 122 15.84 13.16 8.34
C ASP A 122 17.31 13.02 8.00
N ALA A 123 18.07 14.09 8.14
CA ALA A 123 19.53 14.01 8.12
C ALA A 123 20.02 13.12 9.26
N SER A 124 20.62 12.01 8.94
CA SER A 124 21.01 10.98 9.89
C SER A 124 22.34 10.31 9.53
N LYS A 125 22.98 9.68 10.52
CA LYS A 125 24.18 8.89 10.29
C LYS A 125 23.91 7.72 9.31
N MET A 126 24.85 7.47 8.40
CA MET A 126 24.78 6.39 7.40
C MET A 126 24.32 5.05 7.99
N LYS A 127 24.86 4.66 9.16
CA LYS A 127 24.52 3.40 9.82
C LYS A 127 23.02 3.23 10.08
N LYS A 128 22.33 4.32 10.50
CA LYS A 128 20.90 4.31 10.79
C LYS A 128 20.09 4.11 9.51
N GLN A 129 20.48 4.79 8.45
CA GLN A 129 19.79 4.73 7.15
C GLN A 129 20.02 3.37 6.46
N MET A 130 21.22 2.80 6.57
CA MET A 130 21.49 1.42 6.10
C MET A 130 20.71 0.38 6.89
N GLY A 131 20.55 0.56 8.22
CA GLY A 131 19.69 -0.29 9.04
C GLY A 131 18.24 -0.26 8.55
N TYR A 132 17.70 0.93 8.32
CA TYR A 132 16.36 1.11 7.76
C TYR A 132 16.19 0.40 6.40
N ALA A 133 17.16 0.58 5.49
CA ALA A 133 17.12 -0.09 4.19
C ALA A 133 17.11 -1.62 4.33
N ASN A 134 17.91 -2.14 5.26
CA ASN A 134 17.97 -3.58 5.53
C ASN A 134 16.67 -4.11 6.15
N ASP A 135 16.12 -3.42 7.16
CA ASP A 135 14.88 -3.81 7.86
C ASP A 135 13.66 -3.78 6.91
N LYS A 136 13.67 -2.86 5.96
CA LYS A 136 12.64 -2.72 4.91
C LYS A 136 12.93 -3.59 3.67
N GLN A 137 14.05 -4.30 3.66
CA GLN A 137 14.50 -5.12 2.51
C GLN A 137 14.57 -4.32 1.20
N ILE A 138 15.01 -3.06 1.28
CA ILE A 138 15.18 -2.19 0.10
C ILE A 138 16.41 -2.67 -0.67
N PRO A 139 16.27 -3.08 -1.94
CA PRO A 139 17.36 -3.70 -2.68
C PRO A 139 18.48 -2.72 -3.07
N PHE A 140 18.16 -1.45 -3.26
CA PHE A 140 19.14 -0.46 -3.69
C PHE A 140 19.17 0.77 -2.80
N VAL A 141 20.38 1.29 -2.56
CA VAL A 141 20.60 2.54 -1.82
C VAL A 141 21.47 3.47 -2.63
N ALA A 142 20.95 4.67 -2.91
CA ALA A 142 21.68 5.74 -3.57
C ALA A 142 22.31 6.66 -2.52
N ILE A 143 23.62 6.82 -2.58
CA ILE A 143 24.41 7.63 -1.68
C ILE A 143 24.94 8.83 -2.47
N VAL A 144 24.65 10.02 -1.97
CA VAL A 144 25.10 11.27 -2.57
C VAL A 144 25.73 12.12 -1.47
N GLY A 145 27.02 12.32 -1.57
CA GLY A 145 27.77 13.26 -0.77
C GLY A 145 28.33 14.40 -1.63
N GLU A 146 29.17 15.21 -1.04
CA GLU A 146 29.73 16.41 -1.70
C GLU A 146 30.54 16.05 -2.95
N ASN A 147 31.26 14.93 -2.94
CA ASN A 147 32.03 14.47 -4.10
C ASN A 147 31.12 14.06 -5.25
N GLU A 148 30.11 13.25 -4.96
CA GLU A 148 29.13 12.80 -5.94
C GLU A 148 28.38 13.97 -6.57
N MET A 149 27.98 14.97 -5.79
CA MET A 149 27.33 16.19 -6.31
C MET A 149 28.25 16.95 -7.27
N ASN A 150 29.55 17.09 -6.95
CA ASN A 150 30.51 17.78 -7.80
C ASN A 150 30.75 17.05 -9.14
N GLU A 151 30.68 15.72 -9.14
CA GLU A 151 30.83 14.89 -10.34
C GLU A 151 29.53 14.71 -11.14
N GLY A 152 28.38 15.13 -10.59
CA GLY A 152 27.08 14.88 -11.20
C GLY A 152 26.67 13.40 -11.19
N LYS A 153 27.19 12.63 -10.26
CA LYS A 153 26.98 11.19 -10.12
C LYS A 153 26.39 10.85 -8.75
N LEU A 154 26.16 9.58 -8.51
CA LEU A 154 25.76 9.01 -7.23
C LEU A 154 26.36 7.63 -7.06
N THR A 155 26.67 7.26 -5.83
CA THR A 155 27.09 5.91 -5.49
C THR A 155 25.87 5.04 -5.27
N LEU A 156 25.63 4.07 -6.15
CA LEU A 156 24.56 3.07 -6.01
C LEU A 156 25.09 1.82 -5.33
N LYS A 157 24.46 1.46 -4.22
CA LYS A 157 24.77 0.23 -3.48
C LYS A 157 23.64 -0.78 -3.67
N ASN A 158 23.98 -1.98 -4.13
CA ASN A 158 23.11 -3.14 -4.08
C ASN A 158 23.17 -3.75 -2.68
N MET A 159 22.06 -3.80 -1.97
CA MET A 159 22.00 -4.28 -0.59
C MET A 159 22.08 -5.81 -0.50
N THR A 160 21.75 -6.52 -1.57
CA THR A 160 21.80 -7.98 -1.62
C THR A 160 23.22 -8.50 -1.86
N THR A 161 23.94 -7.92 -2.86
CA THR A 161 25.31 -8.34 -3.21
C THR A 161 26.37 -7.59 -2.43
N GLY A 162 26.05 -6.40 -1.91
CA GLY A 162 26.99 -5.50 -1.26
C GLY A 162 27.85 -4.68 -2.24
N GLU A 163 27.70 -4.88 -3.54
CA GLU A 163 28.44 -4.16 -4.56
C GLU A 163 28.05 -2.68 -4.60
N GLN A 164 29.01 -1.84 -4.92
CA GLN A 164 28.84 -0.40 -5.10
C GLN A 164 29.39 0.02 -6.45
N SER A 165 28.64 0.88 -7.13
CA SER A 165 29.04 1.47 -8.40
C SER A 165 28.75 2.97 -8.42
N LEU A 166 29.63 3.73 -9.07
CA LEU A 166 29.40 5.15 -9.31
C LEU A 166 28.65 5.28 -10.64
N VAL A 167 27.45 5.83 -10.59
CA VAL A 167 26.53 5.91 -11.74
C VAL A 167 26.00 7.33 -11.93
N THR A 168 25.66 7.66 -13.15
CA THR A 168 24.87 8.85 -13.46
C THR A 168 23.38 8.63 -13.15
N PRO A 169 22.55 9.68 -13.03
CA PRO A 169 21.11 9.52 -12.84
C PRO A 169 20.40 8.68 -13.90
N ASP A 170 20.89 8.70 -15.14
CA ASP A 170 20.31 7.91 -16.24
C ASP A 170 20.72 6.43 -16.14
N GLU A 171 21.98 6.14 -15.80
CA GLU A 171 22.47 4.78 -15.55
C GLU A 171 21.80 4.15 -14.32
N LEU A 172 21.51 4.94 -13.29
CA LEU A 172 20.76 4.49 -12.11
C LEU A 172 19.43 3.83 -12.50
N LEU A 173 18.67 4.46 -13.40
CA LEU A 173 17.39 3.93 -13.87
C LEU A 173 17.54 2.59 -14.61
N ALA A 174 18.60 2.47 -15.42
CA ALA A 174 18.86 1.24 -16.14
C ALA A 174 19.19 0.07 -15.20
N VAL A 175 19.95 0.33 -14.12
CA VAL A 175 20.35 -0.70 -13.14
C VAL A 175 19.18 -1.11 -12.25
N VAL A 176 18.37 -0.17 -11.76
CA VAL A 176 17.28 -0.47 -10.83
C VAL A 176 16.10 -1.17 -11.51
N LYS A 177 15.96 -1.01 -12.84
CA LYS A 177 14.91 -1.66 -13.64
C LYS A 177 15.32 -3.01 -14.25
N ALA A 178 16.59 -3.36 -14.20
CA ALA A 178 17.10 -4.64 -14.72
C ALA A 178 16.75 -5.82 -13.78
#